data_62bbcd12eb5db56489da2432946da57a
#
_entry.id   62bbcd12eb5db56489da2432946da57a
#
_cell.length_a   1.000
_cell.length_b   1.000
_cell.length_c   1.000
_cell.angle_alpha   90.00
_cell.angle_beta   90.00
_cell.angle_gamma   90.00
#
_symmetry.space_group_name_H-M   'P 1'
#
loop_
_entity.id
_entity.type
_entity.pdbx_description
1 polymer ?
#
loop_
_entity_poly.entity_id
_entity_poly.type
_entity_poly.pdbx_seq_one_letter_code
_entity_poly.pdbx_strand_id
1 'polypeptide(L)'
;SEMCIRDRYMTITNERWRYDMRVAIITANTDIYKGTKANESGEAVKLVAEEAGLEVVFMRALPLDREVLSTVMKRMTDGKTADLILTTGGAGCNPGDCTPEATMNVVDRPVPGIPEAMRAHTMKLTRRSMLNRSVAGISGDTLIVNLPGKAQAVKESLRFLLPELVHAVKVIKGEA
;
A
#
# COMPACT_ATOMS: atom_id res chain seq x y z
N SER A 1 19.19 24.99 10.71
CA SER A 1 18.30 23.82 10.82
C SER A 1 17.18 23.74 9.78
N GLU A 2 16.91 24.76 8.98
CA GLU A 2 15.97 24.70 7.85
C GLU A 2 16.61 24.10 6.57
N MET A 3 17.93 23.94 6.53
CA MET A 3 18.67 23.40 5.40
C MET A 3 18.51 21.89 5.18
N CYS A 4 18.07 21.13 6.19
CA CYS A 4 17.97 19.67 6.09
C CYS A 4 16.75 19.13 5.34
N ILE A 5 15.70 19.93 5.14
CA ILE A 5 14.46 19.50 4.48
C ILE A 5 14.50 19.82 2.97
N ARG A 6 15.16 20.90 2.59
CA ARG A 6 15.20 21.41 1.21
C ARG A 6 16.15 20.63 0.29
N ASP A 7 17.24 20.08 0.84
CA ASP A 7 18.25 19.37 0.05
C ASP A 7 17.91 17.91 -0.27
N ARG A 8 16.84 17.36 0.31
CA ARG A 8 16.37 16.01 -0.03
C ARG A 8 15.46 15.92 -1.27
N TYR A 9 15.05 17.07 -1.80
CA TYR A 9 14.16 17.11 -2.95
C TYR A 9 14.81 17.55 -4.26
N MET A 10 16.10 17.89 -4.25
CA MET A 10 16.77 18.41 -5.45
C MET A 10 18.13 17.75 -5.68
N THR A 11 18.12 16.50 -6.07
CA THR A 11 19.13 16.00 -7.01
C THR A 11 18.49 14.87 -7.83
N ILE A 12 17.66 15.27 -8.78
CA ILE A 12 17.26 14.39 -9.88
C ILE A 12 18.40 14.41 -10.88
N THR A 13 19.41 13.61 -10.65
CA THR A 13 20.32 13.15 -11.67
C THR A 13 20.15 11.65 -11.77
N ASN A 14 19.56 11.23 -12.82
CA ASN A 14 19.56 9.98 -13.62
C ASN A 14 20.15 8.68 -13.02
N GLU A 15 20.29 8.54 -11.71
CA GLU A 15 20.54 7.28 -11.04
C GLU A 15 19.18 6.72 -10.59
N ARG A 16 18.73 5.67 -11.25
CA ARG A 16 17.59 4.85 -10.78
C ARG A 16 17.89 4.44 -9.36
N TRP A 17 17.22 5.07 -8.40
CA TRP A 17 17.20 4.63 -7.01
C TRP A 17 16.63 3.22 -6.97
N ARG A 18 17.46 2.21 -6.98
CA ARG A 18 17.06 0.86 -6.65
C ARG A 18 16.99 0.80 -5.13
N TYR A 19 15.78 0.92 -4.61
CA TYR A 19 15.55 0.52 -3.22
C TYR A 19 15.60 -1.01 -3.19
N ASP A 20 16.43 -1.57 -2.35
CA ASP A 20 16.42 -2.99 -2.03
C ASP A 20 15.22 -3.28 -1.12
N MET A 21 14.01 -3.11 -1.68
CA MET A 21 12.73 -3.24 -0.99
C MET A 21 11.77 -4.09 -1.81
N ARG A 22 11.30 -5.15 -1.20
CA ARG A 22 10.37 -6.10 -1.80
C ARG A 22 8.94 -5.71 -1.50
N VAL A 23 8.12 -5.63 -2.53
CA VAL A 23 6.71 -5.23 -2.45
C VAL A 23 5.81 -6.37 -2.91
N ALA A 24 4.80 -6.68 -2.10
CA ALA A 24 3.69 -7.53 -2.48
C ALA A 24 2.45 -6.69 -2.76
N ILE A 25 1.75 -7.00 -3.85
CA ILE A 25 0.54 -6.30 -4.27
C ILE A 25 -0.64 -7.29 -4.22
N ILE A 26 -1.66 -6.93 -3.47
CA ILE A 26 -2.90 -7.70 -3.34
C ILE A 26 -4.07 -6.85 -3.83
N THR A 27 -4.77 -7.32 -4.86
CA THR A 27 -6.02 -6.73 -5.30
C THR A 27 -7.18 -7.49 -4.67
N ALA A 28 -7.89 -6.85 -3.74
CA ALA A 28 -9.05 -7.44 -3.07
C ALA A 28 -10.32 -7.16 -3.89
N ASN A 29 -10.62 -8.05 -4.82
CA ASN A 29 -11.80 -7.95 -5.70
C ASN A 29 -12.15 -9.32 -6.28
N THR A 30 -13.35 -9.78 -6.00
CA THR A 30 -13.82 -11.12 -6.42
C THR A 30 -13.96 -11.25 -7.94
N ASP A 31 -14.41 -10.21 -8.65
CA ASP A 31 -14.57 -10.25 -10.10
C ASP A 31 -13.22 -10.28 -10.82
N ILE A 32 -12.25 -9.53 -10.32
CA ILE A 32 -10.88 -9.57 -10.83
C ILE A 32 -10.26 -10.95 -10.53
N TYR A 33 -10.48 -11.50 -9.34
CA TYR A 33 -10.02 -12.84 -8.98
C TYR A 33 -10.59 -13.91 -9.90
N LYS A 34 -11.88 -13.81 -10.26
CA LYS A 34 -12.54 -14.72 -11.20
C LYS A 34 -12.16 -14.50 -12.67
N GLY A 35 -11.41 -13.44 -12.96
CA GLY A 35 -11.01 -13.11 -14.33
C GLY A 35 -12.10 -12.45 -15.18
N THR A 36 -13.19 -12.00 -14.58
CA THR A 36 -14.30 -11.31 -15.27
C THR A 36 -14.11 -9.80 -15.39
N LYS A 37 -13.10 -9.26 -14.71
CA LYS A 37 -12.75 -7.83 -14.71
C LYS A 37 -11.24 -7.66 -14.77
N ALA A 38 -10.78 -6.65 -15.52
CA ALA A 38 -9.35 -6.30 -15.59
C ALA A 38 -8.84 -5.72 -14.26
N ASN A 39 -7.59 -6.02 -13.91
CA ASN A 39 -6.94 -5.56 -12.68
C ASN A 39 -6.24 -4.20 -12.86
N GLU A 40 -7.00 -3.18 -13.19
CA GLU A 40 -6.46 -1.84 -13.44
C GLU A 40 -5.81 -1.21 -12.21
N SER A 41 -6.40 -1.39 -11.03
CA SER A 41 -5.85 -0.84 -9.78
C SER A 41 -4.56 -1.54 -9.36
N GLY A 42 -4.49 -2.85 -9.49
CA GLY A 42 -3.25 -3.61 -9.21
C GLY A 42 -2.11 -3.23 -10.16
N GLU A 43 -2.41 -3.08 -11.46
CA GLU A 43 -1.43 -2.60 -12.45
C GLU A 43 -0.97 -1.17 -12.14
N ALA A 44 -1.86 -0.30 -11.63
CA ALA A 44 -1.50 1.05 -11.20
C ALA A 44 -0.55 1.03 -10.00
N VAL A 45 -0.77 0.15 -9.02
CA VAL A 45 0.16 -0.04 -7.88
C VAL A 45 1.52 -0.49 -8.39
N LYS A 46 1.54 -1.51 -9.25
CA LYS A 46 2.78 -2.04 -9.83
C LYS A 46 3.56 -0.97 -10.59
N LEU A 47 2.88 -0.20 -11.44
CA LEU A 47 3.50 0.87 -12.20
C LEU A 47 4.23 1.87 -11.29
N VAL A 48 3.55 2.38 -10.27
CA VAL A 48 4.13 3.37 -9.35
C VAL A 48 5.27 2.76 -8.52
N ALA A 49 5.13 1.52 -8.06
CA ALA A 49 6.19 0.83 -7.32
C ALA A 49 7.46 0.63 -8.18
N GLU A 50 7.30 0.19 -9.43
CA GLU A 50 8.42 -0.02 -10.36
C GLU A 50 9.06 1.29 -10.80
N GLU A 51 8.29 2.35 -11.04
CA GLU A 51 8.81 3.71 -11.30
C GLU A 51 9.73 4.20 -10.17
N ALA A 52 9.39 3.86 -8.94
CA ALA A 52 10.19 4.18 -7.75
C ALA A 52 11.37 3.23 -7.51
N GLY A 53 11.56 2.22 -8.35
CA GLY A 53 12.66 1.27 -8.24
C GLY A 53 12.46 0.17 -7.18
N LEU A 54 11.22 -0.07 -6.74
CA LEU A 54 10.88 -1.16 -5.84
C LEU A 54 10.76 -2.49 -6.60
N GLU A 55 11.09 -3.59 -5.93
CA GLU A 55 10.97 -4.93 -6.50
C GLU A 55 9.59 -5.53 -6.17
N VAL A 56 8.76 -5.75 -7.19
CA VAL A 56 7.47 -6.42 -7.02
C VAL A 56 7.68 -7.94 -7.02
N VAL A 57 7.63 -8.55 -5.84
CA VAL A 57 7.86 -9.99 -5.63
C VAL A 57 6.58 -10.82 -5.69
N PHE A 58 5.43 -10.19 -5.56
CA PHE A 58 4.12 -10.84 -5.60
C PHE A 58 3.06 -9.85 -6.10
N MET A 59 2.20 -10.31 -6.98
CA MET A 59 1.04 -9.57 -7.43
C MET A 59 -0.10 -10.53 -7.76
N ARG A 60 -1.18 -10.49 -7.03
CA ARG A 60 -2.38 -11.30 -7.29
C ARG A 60 -3.66 -10.59 -6.88
N ALA A 61 -4.73 -10.89 -7.61
CA ALA A 61 -6.08 -10.64 -7.15
C ALA A 61 -6.54 -11.78 -6.24
N LEU A 62 -7.21 -11.43 -5.16
CA LEU A 62 -7.82 -12.37 -4.22
C LEU A 62 -9.32 -12.07 -4.10
N PRO A 63 -10.14 -13.06 -3.74
CA PRO A 63 -11.54 -12.82 -3.47
C PRO A 63 -11.69 -11.84 -2.29
N LEU A 64 -12.75 -11.05 -2.31
CA LEU A 64 -13.10 -10.13 -1.23
C LEU A 64 -13.69 -10.94 -0.06
N ASP A 65 -12.80 -11.60 0.65
CA ASP A 65 -13.07 -12.48 1.78
C ASP A 65 -12.06 -12.19 2.89
N ARG A 66 -12.57 -11.87 4.07
CA ARG A 66 -11.74 -11.45 5.22
C ARG A 66 -10.72 -12.51 5.63
N GLU A 67 -11.12 -13.79 5.68
CA GLU A 67 -10.22 -14.86 6.10
C GLU A 67 -9.14 -15.14 5.06
N VAL A 68 -9.51 -15.16 3.77
CA VAL A 68 -8.54 -15.35 2.68
C VAL A 68 -7.50 -14.25 2.68
N LEU A 69 -7.93 -12.99 2.75
CA LEU A 69 -7.04 -11.84 2.78
C LEU A 69 -6.12 -11.86 4.01
N SER A 70 -6.69 -12.09 5.20
CA SER A 70 -5.90 -12.19 6.44
C SER A 70 -4.88 -13.32 6.38
N THR A 71 -5.28 -14.50 5.90
CA THR A 71 -4.40 -15.66 5.82
C THR A 71 -3.23 -15.42 4.87
N VAL A 72 -3.48 -14.83 3.71
CA VAL A 72 -2.42 -14.53 2.74
C VAL A 72 -1.45 -13.49 3.29
N MET A 73 -1.96 -12.39 3.84
CA MET A 73 -1.11 -11.36 4.45
C MET A 73 -0.30 -11.93 5.63
N LYS A 74 -0.91 -12.72 6.50
CA LYS A 74 -0.22 -13.35 7.64
C LYS A 74 0.90 -14.29 7.20
N ARG A 75 0.67 -15.10 6.19
CA ARG A 75 1.71 -15.97 5.63
C ARG A 75 2.88 -15.17 5.04
N MET A 76 2.59 -14.06 4.38
CA MET A 76 3.64 -13.18 3.84
C MET A 76 4.47 -12.53 4.94
N THR A 77 3.84 -12.07 6.01
CA THR A 77 4.57 -11.45 7.13
C THR A 77 5.38 -12.48 7.91
N ASP A 78 4.82 -13.64 8.21
CA ASP A 78 5.52 -14.71 8.92
C ASP A 78 6.69 -15.28 8.10
N GLY A 79 6.51 -15.43 6.80
CA GLY A 79 7.54 -15.90 5.88
C GLY A 79 8.53 -14.83 5.42
N LYS A 80 8.37 -13.59 5.87
CA LYS A 80 9.19 -12.44 5.44
C LYS A 80 9.30 -12.32 3.91
N THR A 81 8.19 -12.56 3.22
CA THR A 81 8.13 -12.58 1.75
C THR A 81 8.32 -11.19 1.15
N ALA A 82 7.78 -10.16 1.81
CA ALA A 82 7.85 -8.78 1.37
C ALA A 82 8.10 -7.85 2.55
N ASP A 83 8.71 -6.70 2.27
CA ASP A 83 8.95 -5.64 3.26
C ASP A 83 7.76 -4.69 3.35
N LEU A 84 7.02 -4.56 2.25
CA LEU A 84 5.83 -3.73 2.11
C LEU A 84 4.74 -4.53 1.41
N ILE A 85 3.55 -4.61 2.01
CA ILE A 85 2.34 -5.16 1.40
C ILE A 85 1.40 -4.01 1.08
N LEU A 86 1.07 -3.84 -0.19
CA LEU A 86 0.11 -2.86 -0.67
C LEU A 86 -1.17 -3.59 -1.11
N THR A 87 -2.29 -3.25 -0.49
CA THR A 87 -3.58 -3.77 -0.93
C THR A 87 -4.35 -2.68 -1.68
N THR A 88 -5.14 -3.06 -2.66
CA THR A 88 -6.06 -2.16 -3.37
C THR A 88 -7.44 -2.80 -3.48
N GLY A 89 -8.48 -2.02 -3.24
CA GLY A 89 -9.87 -2.48 -3.24
C GLY A 89 -10.37 -2.94 -1.89
N GLY A 90 -11.68 -3.02 -1.73
CA GLY A 90 -12.37 -3.51 -0.54
C GLY A 90 -12.24 -2.64 0.71
N ALA A 91 -11.88 -1.37 0.55
CA ALA A 91 -11.70 -0.43 1.67
C ALA A 91 -12.74 0.71 1.69
N GLY A 92 -13.86 0.52 1.04
CA GLY A 92 -14.97 1.47 1.02
C GLY A 92 -16.09 1.11 1.99
N CYS A 93 -17.30 1.56 1.68
CA CYS A 93 -18.50 1.38 2.50
C CYS A 93 -19.48 0.35 1.93
N ASN A 94 -19.11 -0.42 0.90
CA ASN A 94 -19.97 -1.49 0.41
C ASN A 94 -20.08 -2.60 1.46
N PRO A 95 -21.23 -3.30 1.54
CA PRO A 95 -21.44 -4.35 2.56
C PRO A 95 -20.40 -5.47 2.54
N GLY A 96 -19.81 -5.76 1.38
CA GLY A 96 -18.77 -6.79 1.23
C GLY A 96 -17.34 -6.29 1.46
N ASP A 97 -17.13 -4.99 1.61
CA ASP A 97 -15.80 -4.42 1.81
C ASP A 97 -15.23 -4.84 3.17
N CYS A 98 -14.11 -5.56 3.17
CA CYS A 98 -13.52 -6.15 4.37
C CYS A 98 -11.99 -6.08 4.43
N THR A 99 -11.36 -5.39 3.49
CA THR A 99 -9.89 -5.29 3.46
C THR A 99 -9.30 -4.63 4.72
N PRO A 100 -9.87 -3.54 5.27
CA PRO A 100 -9.37 -2.96 6.52
C PRO A 100 -9.46 -3.94 7.69
N GLU A 101 -10.55 -4.66 7.81
CA GLU A 101 -10.78 -5.64 8.88
C GLU A 101 -9.81 -6.82 8.75
N ALA A 102 -9.59 -7.30 7.52
CA ALA A 102 -8.60 -8.36 7.26
C ALA A 102 -7.18 -7.92 7.60
N THR A 103 -6.83 -6.67 7.29
CA THR A 103 -5.53 -6.09 7.60
C THR A 103 -5.32 -5.96 9.11
N MET A 104 -6.33 -5.49 9.84
CA MET A 104 -6.24 -5.34 11.30
C MET A 104 -6.14 -6.69 12.03
N ASN A 105 -6.62 -7.79 11.43
CA ASN A 105 -6.40 -9.13 11.98
C ASN A 105 -4.92 -9.56 11.95
N VAL A 106 -4.10 -8.95 11.13
CA VAL A 106 -2.69 -9.31 10.92
C VAL A 106 -1.74 -8.32 11.58
N VAL A 107 -2.15 -7.07 11.70
CA VAL A 107 -1.33 -5.97 12.23
C VAL A 107 -1.09 -6.10 13.72
N ASP A 108 0.16 -6.01 14.13
CA ASP A 108 0.57 -5.97 15.55
C ASP A 108 0.54 -4.53 16.10
N ARG A 109 0.98 -3.58 15.28
CA ARG A 109 1.09 -2.16 15.65
C ARG A 109 0.47 -1.29 14.55
N PRO A 110 -0.69 -0.66 14.78
CA PRO A 110 -1.28 0.27 13.83
C PRO A 110 -0.40 1.49 13.56
N VAL A 111 -0.42 1.99 12.31
CA VAL A 111 0.22 3.25 11.93
C VAL A 111 -0.87 4.17 11.33
N PRO A 112 -1.72 4.77 12.17
CA PRO A 112 -2.91 5.51 11.70
C PRO A 112 -2.57 6.76 10.91
N GLY A 113 -1.38 7.34 11.08
CA GLY A 113 -0.95 8.52 10.34
C GLY A 113 -0.88 8.32 8.82
N ILE A 114 -0.60 7.10 8.34
CA ILE A 114 -0.53 6.80 6.91
C ILE A 114 -1.91 6.96 6.24
N PRO A 115 -2.97 6.26 6.66
CA PRO A 115 -4.29 6.45 6.05
C PRO A 115 -4.90 7.82 6.32
N GLU A 116 -4.60 8.46 7.45
CA GLU A 116 -5.01 9.84 7.73
C GLU A 116 -4.41 10.81 6.71
N ALA A 117 -3.11 10.74 6.47
CA ALA A 117 -2.42 11.56 5.47
C ALA A 117 -2.95 11.31 4.06
N MET A 118 -3.20 10.05 3.70
CA MET A 118 -3.78 9.67 2.43
C MET A 118 -5.16 10.29 2.23
N ARG A 119 -6.05 10.18 3.22
CA ARG A 119 -7.39 10.80 3.16
C ARG A 119 -7.31 12.32 3.08
N ALA A 120 -6.46 12.95 3.86
CA ALA A 120 -6.27 14.40 3.85
C ALA A 120 -5.77 14.89 2.48
N HIS A 121 -4.83 14.17 1.87
CA HIS A 121 -4.32 14.48 0.55
C HIS A 121 -5.40 14.35 -0.53
N THR A 122 -6.13 13.25 -0.53
CA THR A 122 -7.14 12.94 -1.55
C THR A 122 -8.46 13.72 -1.35
N MET A 123 -8.72 14.27 -0.15
CA MET A 123 -9.84 15.18 0.10
C MET A 123 -9.79 16.44 -0.77
N LYS A 124 -8.61 16.86 -1.18
CA LYS A 124 -8.43 17.99 -2.11
C LYS A 124 -8.99 17.70 -3.51
N LEU A 125 -9.07 16.43 -3.87
CA LEU A 125 -9.56 15.97 -5.17
C LEU A 125 -11.03 15.58 -5.10
N THR A 126 -11.48 14.95 -4.03
CA THR A 126 -12.84 14.50 -3.84
C THR A 126 -13.22 14.36 -2.38
N ARG A 127 -14.38 14.88 -2.00
CA ARG A 127 -14.93 14.71 -0.64
C ARG A 127 -15.23 13.25 -0.29
N ARG A 128 -15.41 12.39 -1.30
CA ARG A 128 -15.64 10.95 -1.09
C ARG A 128 -14.47 10.23 -0.44
N SER A 129 -13.30 10.86 -0.38
CA SER A 129 -12.13 10.35 0.37
C SER A 129 -12.43 10.13 1.84
N MET A 130 -13.37 10.87 2.45
CA MET A 130 -13.79 10.64 3.83
C MET A 130 -14.47 9.28 4.06
N LEU A 131 -14.95 8.64 3.00
CA LEU A 131 -15.60 7.32 3.05
C LEU A 131 -14.61 6.17 2.85
N ASN A 132 -13.35 6.48 2.60
CA ASN A 132 -12.29 5.48 2.52
C ASN A 132 -11.93 5.01 3.94
N ARG A 133 -12.05 3.70 4.18
CA ARG A 133 -11.81 3.08 5.50
C ARG A 133 -10.42 2.42 5.60
N SER A 134 -9.51 2.71 4.65
CA SER A 134 -8.16 2.16 4.65
C SER A 134 -7.47 2.28 5.99
N VAL A 135 -6.69 1.27 6.32
CA VAL A 135 -5.83 1.21 7.49
C VAL A 135 -4.39 0.91 7.07
N ALA A 136 -3.47 1.12 7.97
CA ALA A 136 -2.08 0.71 7.81
C ALA A 136 -1.50 0.27 9.15
N GLY A 137 -0.51 -0.61 9.10
CA GLY A 137 0.16 -1.09 10.30
C GLY A 137 1.33 -2.00 10.00
N ILE A 138 2.03 -2.34 11.07
CA ILE A 138 3.21 -3.19 11.05
C ILE A 138 2.83 -4.57 11.55
N SER A 139 3.24 -5.60 10.84
CA SER A 139 3.16 -6.99 11.29
C SER A 139 4.56 -7.62 11.18
N GLY A 140 5.17 -7.92 12.33
CA GLY A 140 6.57 -8.30 12.37
C GLY A 140 7.46 -7.22 11.76
N ASP A 141 8.17 -7.56 10.68
CA ASP A 141 9.07 -6.64 9.96
C ASP A 141 8.43 -6.08 8.68
N THR A 142 7.13 -6.30 8.47
CA THR A 142 6.42 -5.90 7.25
C THR A 142 5.46 -4.75 7.53
N LEU A 143 5.51 -3.72 6.68
CA LEU A 143 4.50 -2.66 6.65
C LEU A 143 3.37 -3.05 5.70
N ILE A 144 2.12 -2.94 6.17
CA ILE A 144 0.92 -3.20 5.36
C ILE A 144 0.15 -1.91 5.21
N VAL A 145 -0.22 -1.55 3.97
CA VAL A 145 -0.97 -0.33 3.67
C VAL A 145 -2.12 -0.64 2.71
N ASN A 146 -3.33 -0.27 3.09
CA ASN A 146 -4.47 -0.31 2.19
C ASN A 146 -4.52 0.94 1.31
N LEU A 147 -4.76 0.73 0.02
CA LEU A 147 -4.91 1.79 -0.98
C LEU A 147 -6.34 1.81 -1.54
N PRO A 148 -6.77 2.92 -2.18
CA PRO A 148 -8.06 2.98 -2.85
C PRO A 148 -8.22 1.92 -3.94
N GLY A 149 -9.46 1.65 -4.34
CA GLY A 149 -9.77 0.62 -5.35
C GLY A 149 -9.80 1.10 -6.81
N LYS A 150 -9.64 2.40 -7.06
CA LYS A 150 -9.63 2.97 -8.42
C LYS A 150 -8.22 3.31 -8.85
N ALA A 151 -7.83 2.95 -10.07
CA ALA A 151 -6.47 3.15 -10.60
C ALA A 151 -5.95 4.59 -10.45
N GLN A 152 -6.77 5.60 -10.77
CA GLN A 152 -6.37 7.00 -10.65
C GLN A 152 -6.13 7.40 -9.18
N ALA A 153 -7.02 6.99 -8.28
CA ALA A 153 -6.88 7.24 -6.85
C ALA A 153 -5.67 6.52 -6.24
N VAL A 154 -5.36 5.32 -6.73
CA VAL A 154 -4.14 4.57 -6.37
C VAL A 154 -2.90 5.36 -6.73
N LYS A 155 -2.80 5.83 -7.97
CA LYS A 155 -1.62 6.59 -8.45
C LYS A 155 -1.39 7.85 -7.62
N GLU A 156 -2.45 8.63 -7.38
CA GLU A 156 -2.38 9.84 -6.56
C GLU A 156 -1.96 9.54 -5.12
N SER A 157 -2.61 8.57 -4.50
CA SER A 157 -2.33 8.20 -3.11
C SER A 157 -0.93 7.61 -2.93
N LEU A 158 -0.56 6.67 -3.79
CA LEU A 158 0.72 5.96 -3.63
C LEU A 158 1.91 6.87 -3.94
N ARG A 159 1.85 7.70 -4.97
CA ARG A 159 2.92 8.66 -5.26
C ARG A 159 3.15 9.64 -4.11
N PHE A 160 2.07 10.06 -3.47
CA PHE A 160 2.14 10.92 -2.28
C PHE A 160 2.76 10.21 -1.08
N LEU A 161 2.33 8.97 -0.81
CA LEU A 161 2.76 8.22 0.38
C LEU A 161 4.16 7.61 0.24
N LEU A 162 4.57 7.25 -0.96
CA LEU A 162 5.67 6.33 -1.20
C LEU A 162 7.01 6.74 -0.57
N PRO A 163 7.44 8.01 -0.57
CA PRO A 163 8.67 8.41 0.11
C PRO A 163 8.66 8.06 1.60
N GLU A 164 7.53 8.27 2.26
CA GLU A 164 7.39 7.99 3.69
C GLU A 164 7.23 6.48 3.97
N LEU A 165 6.59 5.73 3.07
CA LEU A 165 6.52 4.26 3.18
C LEU A 165 7.91 3.63 3.08
N VAL A 166 8.74 4.10 2.15
CA VAL A 166 10.13 3.68 2.00
C VAL A 166 10.94 3.98 3.27
N HIS A 167 10.79 5.18 3.80
CA HIS A 167 11.44 5.56 5.05
C HIS A 167 10.97 4.67 6.22
N ALA A 168 9.66 4.46 6.35
CA ALA A 168 9.10 3.61 7.40
C ALA A 168 9.65 2.18 7.36
N VAL A 169 9.74 1.57 6.17
CA VAL A 169 10.33 0.23 6.01
C VAL A 169 11.79 0.22 6.44
N LYS A 170 12.58 1.23 6.10
CA LYS A 170 13.98 1.34 6.57
C LYS A 170 14.06 1.43 8.10
N VAL A 171 13.18 2.21 8.72
CA VAL A 171 13.09 2.30 10.19
C VAL A 171 12.74 0.94 10.79
N ILE A 172 11.77 0.23 10.24
CA ILE A 172 11.34 -1.10 10.70
C ILE A 172 12.50 -2.10 10.62
N LYS A 173 13.32 -2.03 9.56
CA LYS A 173 14.49 -2.90 9.35
C LYS A 173 15.72 -2.47 10.15
N GLY A 174 15.68 -1.33 10.83
CA GLY A 174 16.83 -0.78 11.56
C GLY A 174 17.91 -0.19 10.66
N GLU A 175 17.55 0.23 9.45
CA GLU A 175 18.46 0.77 8.44
C GLU A 175 18.41 2.32 8.31
N ALA A 176 17.60 2.98 9.13
CA ALA A 176 17.42 4.44 9.09
C ALA A 176 18.10 5.13 10.28
#